data_82f69a3e4b4ae3acaeac452236e3c8d7
#
_entry.id   82f69a3e4b4ae3acaeac452236e3c8d7
#
_cell.length_a   1.000
_cell.length_b   1.000
_cell.length_c   1.000
_cell.angle_alpha   90.00
_cell.angle_beta   90.00
_cell.angle_gamma   90.00
#
_symmetry.space_group_name_H-M   'P 1'
#
loop_
_entity.id
_entity.type
_entity.pdbx_description
1 polymer ?
#
loop_
_entity_poly.entity_id
_entity_poly.type
_entity_poly.pdbx_seq_one_letter_code
_entity_poly.pdbx_strand_id
1 'polypeptide(L)'
;MIDACPAGARVISLDPRTLDEVAESVRTLAAELGVVARGEQIAAEMRRTIADAARAVRDLPRRRVFFAEWVDPPFCAGHWLPEMIELAGGVDVVGRPGEPSHPTTWEAVRSTRPELVVIAPCGFGAEEAAAAAAGLDVDCPAVAVDADGYYVRPGPRLAEGVAQLAHLFHPEHAPDPGLPAIALG
;
A
#
# COMPACT_ATOMS: atom_id res chain seq x y z
N MET A 1 10.79 9.15 -23.37
CA MET A 1 11.25 9.69 -22.07
C MET A 1 12.78 9.66 -21.93
N ILE A 2 13.50 8.66 -22.49
CA ILE A 2 14.97 8.57 -22.46
C ILE A 2 15.63 9.70 -23.29
N ASP A 3 15.00 10.15 -24.36
CA ASP A 3 15.51 11.21 -25.25
C ASP A 3 15.59 12.61 -24.60
N ALA A 4 14.97 12.79 -23.42
CA ALA A 4 15.03 14.04 -22.66
C ALA A 4 16.19 14.09 -21.64
N CYS A 5 16.98 13.02 -21.53
CA CYS A 5 18.11 12.98 -20.60
C CYS A 5 19.30 13.79 -21.13
N PRO A 6 20.03 14.52 -20.28
CA PRO A 6 21.28 15.17 -20.65
C PRO A 6 22.27 14.16 -21.24
N ALA A 7 23.07 14.60 -22.21
CA ALA A 7 24.13 13.76 -22.79
C ALA A 7 25.08 13.26 -21.68
N GLY A 8 25.26 11.94 -21.58
CA GLY A 8 26.10 11.30 -20.57
C GLY A 8 25.36 10.96 -19.26
N ALA A 9 24.07 11.24 -19.14
CA ALA A 9 23.28 10.78 -18.00
C ALA A 9 23.15 9.24 -18.01
N ARG A 10 23.35 8.63 -16.84
CA ARG A 10 23.06 7.21 -16.64
C ARG A 10 21.60 7.04 -16.18
N VAL A 11 20.84 6.28 -16.94
CA VAL A 11 19.44 5.95 -16.60
C VAL A 11 19.38 4.62 -15.86
N ILE A 12 18.72 4.59 -14.71
CA ILE A 12 18.43 3.38 -13.93
C ILE A 12 16.93 3.18 -13.98
N SER A 13 16.48 2.05 -14.49
CA SER A 13 15.07 1.66 -14.46
C SER A 13 14.83 0.73 -13.28
N LEU A 14 13.81 1.03 -12.47
CA LEU A 14 13.36 0.22 -11.35
C LEU A 14 11.87 -0.07 -11.56
N ASP A 15 11.49 -1.34 -11.51
CA ASP A 15 10.11 -1.80 -11.70
C ASP A 15 9.75 -2.87 -10.64
N PRO A 16 9.77 -2.50 -9.35
CA PRO A 16 9.45 -3.44 -8.28
C PRO A 16 7.96 -3.80 -8.28
N ARG A 17 7.63 -5.05 -7.97
CA ARG A 17 6.28 -5.58 -7.87
C ARG A 17 5.95 -6.16 -6.50
N THR A 18 6.97 -6.36 -5.67
CA THR A 18 6.87 -6.90 -4.32
C THR A 18 7.58 -5.98 -3.34
N LEU A 19 7.30 -6.11 -2.05
CA LEU A 19 7.98 -5.33 -1.00
C LEU A 19 9.48 -5.64 -0.94
N ASP A 20 9.87 -6.88 -1.21
CA ASP A 20 11.29 -7.26 -1.27
C ASP A 20 12.00 -6.59 -2.45
N GLU A 21 11.37 -6.51 -3.63
CA GLU A 21 11.91 -5.81 -4.78
C GLU A 21 12.02 -4.30 -4.55
N VAL A 22 11.11 -3.70 -3.78
CA VAL A 22 11.22 -2.30 -3.34
C VAL A 22 12.46 -2.11 -2.45
N ALA A 23 12.69 -3.00 -1.48
CA ALA A 23 13.87 -2.95 -0.63
C ALA A 23 15.17 -3.14 -1.45
N GLU A 24 15.16 -4.00 -2.48
CA GLU A 24 16.28 -4.20 -3.38
C GLU A 24 16.53 -2.99 -4.29
N SER A 25 15.47 -2.31 -4.72
CA SER A 25 15.56 -1.04 -5.46
C SER A 25 16.29 0.04 -4.66
N VAL A 26 16.04 0.11 -3.34
CA VAL A 26 16.79 1.02 -2.44
C VAL A 26 18.27 0.68 -2.40
N ARG A 27 18.64 -0.61 -2.35
CA ARG A 27 20.04 -1.05 -2.40
C ARG A 27 20.72 -0.72 -3.72
N THR A 28 20.01 -0.97 -4.82
CA THR A 28 20.49 -0.66 -6.17
C THR A 28 20.80 0.82 -6.31
N LEU A 29 19.87 1.69 -5.92
CA LEU A 29 20.10 3.14 -5.94
C LEU A 29 21.25 3.57 -5.04
N ALA A 30 21.36 2.98 -3.83
CA ALA A 30 22.44 3.30 -2.90
C ALA A 30 23.81 2.89 -3.44
N ALA A 31 23.90 1.77 -4.13
CA ALA A 31 25.13 1.32 -4.78
C ALA A 31 25.55 2.28 -5.89
N GLU A 32 24.62 2.68 -6.75
CA GLU A 32 24.85 3.63 -7.84
C GLU A 32 25.27 5.02 -7.35
N LEU A 33 24.77 5.44 -6.18
CA LEU A 33 25.10 6.71 -5.54
C LEU A 33 26.34 6.65 -4.63
N GLY A 34 26.95 5.46 -4.47
CA GLY A 34 28.11 5.27 -3.59
C GLY A 34 27.81 5.35 -2.08
N VAL A 35 26.54 5.14 -1.67
CA VAL A 35 26.06 5.22 -0.28
C VAL A 35 25.52 3.88 0.23
N VAL A 36 26.20 2.79 -0.08
CA VAL A 36 25.77 1.40 0.17
C VAL A 36 25.31 1.18 1.60
N ALA A 37 26.11 1.61 2.59
CA ALA A 37 25.76 1.43 4.00
C ALA A 37 24.42 2.07 4.38
N ARG A 38 24.09 3.22 3.79
CA ARG A 38 22.78 3.90 4.01
C ARG A 38 21.63 3.11 3.37
N GLY A 39 21.84 2.57 2.17
CA GLY A 39 20.86 1.72 1.50
C GLY A 39 20.55 0.45 2.31
N GLU A 40 21.56 -0.22 2.82
CA GLU A 40 21.40 -1.40 3.69
C GLU A 40 20.63 -1.06 4.97
N GLN A 41 20.95 0.08 5.59
CA GLN A 41 20.23 0.55 6.77
C GLN A 41 18.75 0.76 6.49
N ILE A 42 18.41 1.48 5.42
CA ILE A 42 17.01 1.79 5.04
C ILE A 42 16.25 0.48 4.74
N ALA A 43 16.84 -0.42 3.94
CA ALA A 43 16.21 -1.70 3.60
C ALA A 43 16.00 -2.58 4.85
N ALA A 44 16.94 -2.58 5.79
CA ALA A 44 16.80 -3.30 7.05
C ALA A 44 15.74 -2.70 7.98
N GLU A 45 15.64 -1.38 8.04
CA GLU A 45 14.59 -0.67 8.79
C GLU A 45 13.21 -0.97 8.21
N MET A 46 13.04 -0.91 6.90
CA MET A 46 11.81 -1.26 6.20
C MET A 46 11.36 -2.69 6.56
N ARG A 47 12.24 -3.67 6.38
CA ARG A 47 11.93 -5.08 6.70
C ARG A 47 11.57 -5.30 8.17
N ARG A 48 12.24 -4.59 9.07
CA ARG A 48 11.97 -4.68 10.52
C ARG A 48 10.59 -4.15 10.87
N THR A 49 10.21 -2.96 10.36
CA THR A 49 8.89 -2.36 10.57
C THR A 49 7.78 -3.28 10.06
N ILE A 50 7.94 -3.84 8.84
CA ILE A 50 6.99 -4.81 8.27
C ILE A 50 6.88 -6.06 9.15
N ALA A 51 8.02 -6.63 9.58
CA ALA A 51 8.02 -7.83 10.41
C ALA A 51 7.39 -7.61 11.79
N ASP A 52 7.55 -6.42 12.36
CA ASP A 52 6.95 -6.06 13.66
C ASP A 52 5.43 -5.93 13.53
N ALA A 53 4.93 -5.26 12.49
CA ALA A 53 3.51 -5.16 12.20
C ALA A 53 2.89 -6.55 11.95
N ALA A 54 3.49 -7.35 11.09
CA ALA A 54 3.01 -8.69 10.79
C ALA A 54 2.99 -9.62 12.03
N ARG A 55 3.98 -9.50 12.91
CA ARG A 55 4.05 -10.27 14.17
C ARG A 55 2.92 -9.93 15.11
N ALA A 56 2.52 -8.66 15.18
CA ALA A 56 1.45 -8.22 16.06
C ALA A 56 0.08 -8.84 15.71
N VAL A 57 -0.13 -9.21 14.45
CA VAL A 57 -1.45 -9.63 13.95
C VAL A 57 -1.50 -11.06 13.38
N ARG A 58 -0.37 -11.79 13.33
CA ARG A 58 -0.25 -13.06 12.60
C ARG A 58 -1.20 -14.17 13.06
N ASP A 59 -1.54 -14.19 14.35
CA ASP A 59 -2.37 -15.24 14.97
C ASP A 59 -3.85 -14.81 15.08
N LEU A 60 -4.21 -13.63 14.52
CA LEU A 60 -5.57 -13.08 14.53
C LEU A 60 -6.37 -13.55 13.32
N PRO A 61 -7.71 -13.59 13.42
CA PRO A 61 -8.58 -13.83 12.26
C PRO A 61 -8.32 -12.78 11.17
N ARG A 62 -8.14 -13.24 9.92
CA ARG A 62 -7.85 -12.34 8.81
C ARG A 62 -9.09 -11.53 8.43
N ARG A 63 -8.93 -10.22 8.27
CA ARG A 63 -10.00 -9.32 7.85
C ARG A 63 -10.14 -9.31 6.34
N ARG A 64 -11.34 -9.43 5.82
CA ARG A 64 -11.64 -9.35 4.39
C ARG A 64 -11.66 -7.89 3.95
N VAL A 65 -10.75 -7.50 3.05
CA VAL A 65 -10.51 -6.11 2.68
C VAL A 65 -10.62 -5.94 1.17
N PHE A 66 -11.28 -4.89 0.73
CA PHE A 66 -11.10 -4.34 -0.61
C PHE A 66 -10.27 -3.06 -0.52
N PHE A 67 -9.15 -3.03 -1.24
CA PHE A 67 -8.31 -1.85 -1.33
C PHE A 67 -8.50 -1.20 -2.71
N ALA A 68 -9.02 0.03 -2.73
CA ALA A 68 -9.34 0.77 -3.94
C ALA A 68 -8.19 1.73 -4.30
N GLU A 69 -7.41 1.40 -5.33
CA GLU A 69 -6.42 2.30 -5.92
C GLU A 69 -7.04 3.39 -6.82
N TRP A 70 -8.32 3.27 -7.12
CA TRP A 70 -9.14 4.26 -7.80
C TRP A 70 -10.61 4.04 -7.45
N VAL A 71 -11.44 5.09 -7.59
CA VAL A 71 -12.83 5.05 -7.10
C VAL A 71 -13.86 4.93 -8.23
N ASP A 72 -13.62 5.55 -9.38
CA ASP A 72 -14.57 5.54 -10.51
C ASP A 72 -13.87 5.43 -11.87
N PRO A 73 -13.91 4.25 -12.52
CA PRO A 73 -14.34 2.97 -11.94
C PRO A 73 -13.40 2.49 -10.83
N PRO A 74 -13.85 1.64 -9.89
CA PRO A 74 -12.94 1.14 -8.87
C PRO A 74 -11.86 0.24 -9.47
N PHE A 75 -10.60 0.48 -9.05
CA PHE A 75 -9.46 -0.39 -9.34
C PHE A 75 -9.04 -1.12 -8.07
N CYS A 76 -8.81 -2.42 -8.16
CA CYS A 76 -8.33 -3.22 -7.05
C CYS A 76 -6.85 -2.96 -6.74
N ALA A 77 -6.39 -3.46 -5.59
CA ALA A 77 -4.97 -3.47 -5.24
C ALA A 77 -4.13 -4.23 -6.25
N GLY A 78 -2.95 -3.70 -6.58
CA GLY A 78 -1.98 -4.34 -7.44
C GLY A 78 -0.56 -4.32 -6.87
N HIS A 79 0.37 -4.99 -7.57
CA HIS A 79 1.79 -5.05 -7.25
C HIS A 79 2.03 -5.52 -5.80
N TRP A 80 2.61 -4.68 -4.94
CA TRP A 80 2.91 -4.96 -3.53
C TRP A 80 1.72 -4.79 -2.57
N LEU A 81 0.62 -4.10 -2.99
CA LEU A 81 -0.48 -3.78 -2.08
C LEU A 81 -1.20 -5.01 -1.53
N PRO A 82 -1.53 -6.05 -2.32
CA PRO A 82 -2.11 -7.27 -1.75
C PRO A 82 -1.18 -7.97 -0.75
N GLU A 83 0.15 -7.93 -0.97
CA GLU A 83 1.14 -8.43 -0.01
C GLU A 83 1.12 -7.60 1.29
N MET A 84 1.01 -6.26 1.20
CA MET A 84 0.86 -5.39 2.38
C MET A 84 -0.37 -5.75 3.19
N ILE A 85 -1.50 -6.00 2.53
CA ILE A 85 -2.77 -6.41 3.17
C ILE A 85 -2.59 -7.74 3.89
N GLU A 86 -1.96 -8.73 3.25
CA GLU A 86 -1.70 -10.05 3.86
C GLU A 86 -0.81 -9.95 5.10
N LEU A 87 0.27 -9.18 5.02
CA LEU A 87 1.20 -8.96 6.14
C LEU A 87 0.55 -8.19 7.30
N ALA A 88 -0.40 -7.32 6.99
CA ALA A 88 -1.21 -6.59 7.97
C ALA A 88 -2.34 -7.42 8.60
N GLY A 89 -2.47 -8.71 8.31
CA GLY A 89 -3.52 -9.57 8.85
C GLY A 89 -4.84 -9.49 8.10
N GLY A 90 -4.83 -9.00 6.85
CA GLY A 90 -5.99 -9.00 5.96
C GLY A 90 -5.98 -10.10 4.92
N VAL A 91 -7.04 -10.14 4.13
CA VAL A 91 -7.18 -10.89 2.86
C VAL A 91 -7.76 -9.92 1.85
N ASP A 92 -7.02 -9.63 0.79
CA ASP A 92 -7.57 -8.88 -0.34
C ASP A 92 -8.63 -9.73 -1.05
N VAL A 93 -9.83 -9.15 -1.21
CA VAL A 93 -10.96 -9.90 -1.78
C VAL A 93 -10.99 -9.90 -3.30
N VAL A 94 -10.15 -9.08 -3.96
CA VAL A 94 -10.08 -8.96 -5.44
C VAL A 94 -8.64 -9.03 -5.95
N GLY A 95 -7.74 -8.21 -5.41
CA GLY A 95 -6.34 -8.12 -5.83
C GLY A 95 -5.53 -9.40 -5.58
N ARG A 96 -4.39 -9.52 -6.25
CA ARG A 96 -3.44 -10.64 -6.11
C ARG A 96 -2.02 -10.11 -5.98
N PRO A 97 -1.20 -10.65 -5.07
CA PRO A 97 0.20 -10.24 -4.93
C PRO A 97 0.98 -10.34 -6.25
N GLY A 98 1.73 -9.30 -6.58
CA GLY A 98 2.57 -9.24 -7.77
C GLY A 98 1.83 -9.01 -9.09
N GLU A 99 0.50 -9.09 -9.12
CA GLU A 99 -0.30 -8.79 -10.30
C GLU A 99 -0.58 -7.29 -10.41
N PRO A 100 -0.78 -6.76 -11.62
CA PRO A 100 -1.14 -5.35 -11.79
C PRO A 100 -2.57 -5.09 -11.29
N SER A 101 -2.79 -3.87 -10.80
CA SER A 101 -4.13 -3.35 -10.53
C SER A 101 -5.00 -3.39 -11.80
N HIS A 102 -6.28 -3.69 -11.64
CA HIS A 102 -7.24 -3.75 -12.73
C HIS A 102 -8.61 -3.19 -12.31
N PRO A 103 -9.42 -2.71 -13.28
CA PRO A 103 -10.75 -2.19 -12.97
C PRO A 103 -11.70 -3.31 -12.56
N THR A 104 -12.63 -2.95 -11.67
CA THR A 104 -13.75 -3.79 -11.25
C THR A 104 -15.03 -2.96 -11.18
N THR A 105 -16.07 -3.44 -10.54
CA THR A 105 -17.29 -2.69 -10.25
C THR A 105 -17.63 -2.74 -8.77
N TRP A 106 -18.29 -1.71 -8.24
CA TRP A 106 -18.72 -1.72 -6.85
C TRP A 106 -19.72 -2.86 -6.56
N GLU A 107 -20.51 -3.27 -7.55
CA GLU A 107 -21.38 -4.46 -7.44
C GLU A 107 -20.56 -5.74 -7.23
N ALA A 108 -19.50 -5.93 -8.03
CA ALA A 108 -18.59 -7.06 -7.85
C ALA A 108 -17.88 -7.01 -6.49
N VAL A 109 -17.42 -5.83 -6.06
CA VAL A 109 -16.82 -5.64 -4.73
C VAL A 109 -17.81 -6.02 -3.62
N ARG A 110 -19.04 -5.50 -3.64
CA ARG A 110 -20.07 -5.84 -2.65
C ARG A 110 -20.35 -7.36 -2.62
N SER A 111 -20.37 -8.02 -3.78
CA SER A 111 -20.59 -9.48 -3.86
C SER A 111 -19.53 -10.30 -3.12
N THR A 112 -18.30 -9.77 -2.98
CA THR A 112 -17.24 -10.41 -2.19
C THR A 112 -17.42 -10.25 -0.69
N ARG A 113 -18.34 -9.40 -0.25
CA ARG A 113 -18.62 -9.09 1.17
C ARG A 113 -17.36 -8.69 1.94
N PRO A 114 -16.69 -7.59 1.58
CA PRO A 114 -15.58 -7.07 2.37
C PRO A 114 -16.08 -6.63 3.75
N GLU A 115 -15.20 -6.68 4.74
CA GLU A 115 -15.45 -6.17 6.09
C GLU A 115 -14.89 -4.75 6.29
N LEU A 116 -14.05 -4.33 5.35
CA LEU A 116 -13.48 -2.98 5.29
C LEU A 116 -13.15 -2.62 3.85
N VAL A 117 -13.44 -1.39 3.46
CA VAL A 117 -12.94 -0.78 2.22
C VAL A 117 -11.88 0.26 2.57
N VAL A 118 -10.68 0.13 1.99
CA VAL A 118 -9.63 1.15 2.09
C VAL A 118 -9.59 1.93 0.78
N ILE A 119 -9.75 3.23 0.86
CA ILE A 119 -9.75 4.15 -0.28
C ILE A 119 -8.39 4.84 -0.35
N ALA A 120 -7.65 4.57 -1.40
CA ALA A 120 -6.29 5.08 -1.59
C ALA A 120 -5.99 5.36 -3.08
N PRO A 121 -6.68 6.33 -3.71
CA PRO A 121 -6.46 6.65 -5.11
C PRO A 121 -5.02 7.14 -5.35
N CYS A 122 -4.39 6.65 -6.41
CA CYS A 122 -3.02 7.02 -6.75
C CYS A 122 -2.85 8.55 -6.87
N GLY A 123 -1.87 9.08 -6.14
CA GLY A 123 -1.56 10.52 -6.13
C GLY A 123 -2.36 11.36 -5.14
N PHE A 124 -3.26 10.76 -4.35
CA PHE A 124 -4.13 11.46 -3.41
C PHE A 124 -3.62 11.31 -1.97
N GLY A 125 -3.70 12.40 -1.19
CA GLY A 125 -3.65 12.37 0.26
C GLY A 125 -5.00 11.91 0.85
N ALA A 126 -5.06 11.72 2.17
CA ALA A 126 -6.26 11.20 2.84
C ALA A 126 -7.52 12.08 2.64
N GLU A 127 -7.38 13.41 2.66
CA GLU A 127 -8.49 14.34 2.48
C GLU A 127 -9.05 14.28 1.04
N GLU A 128 -8.16 14.23 0.05
CA GLU A 128 -8.54 14.11 -1.36
C GLU A 128 -9.18 12.74 -1.65
N ALA A 129 -8.64 11.68 -1.04
CA ALA A 129 -9.19 10.34 -1.12
C ALA A 129 -10.60 10.26 -0.51
N ALA A 130 -10.81 10.90 0.64
CA ALA A 130 -12.13 10.99 1.27
C ALA A 130 -13.12 11.78 0.41
N ALA A 131 -12.68 12.90 -0.19
CA ALA A 131 -13.51 13.68 -1.10
C ALA A 131 -13.88 12.91 -2.37
N ALA A 132 -12.96 12.14 -2.94
CA ALA A 132 -13.21 11.30 -4.10
C ALA A 132 -14.19 10.15 -3.83
N ALA A 133 -14.27 9.69 -2.59
CA ALA A 133 -15.22 8.67 -2.15
C ALA A 133 -16.53 9.23 -1.60
N ALA A 134 -16.75 10.55 -1.70
CA ALA A 134 -17.99 11.17 -1.21
C ALA A 134 -19.23 10.59 -1.92
N GLY A 135 -20.15 10.05 -1.14
CA GLY A 135 -21.37 9.41 -1.68
C GLY A 135 -21.17 7.96 -2.14
N LEU A 136 -20.02 7.36 -1.86
CA LEU A 136 -19.78 5.95 -2.10
C LEU A 136 -20.71 5.12 -1.20
N ASP A 137 -21.54 4.29 -1.83
CA ASP A 137 -22.45 3.37 -1.15
C ASP A 137 -21.81 1.96 -1.07
N VAL A 138 -21.32 1.61 0.12
CA VAL A 138 -20.78 0.29 0.45
C VAL A 138 -21.38 -0.22 1.75
N ASP A 139 -21.64 -1.53 1.83
CA ASP A 139 -22.34 -2.19 2.96
C ASP A 139 -21.41 -2.44 4.18
N CYS A 140 -20.25 -1.81 4.24
CA CYS A 140 -19.28 -2.01 5.33
C CYS A 140 -18.53 -0.71 5.61
N PRO A 141 -17.82 -0.61 6.75
CA PRO A 141 -16.95 0.52 7.05
C PRO A 141 -15.97 0.81 5.91
N ALA A 142 -15.75 2.09 5.64
CA ALA A 142 -14.74 2.55 4.68
C ALA A 142 -13.82 3.60 5.31
N VAL A 143 -12.57 3.61 4.89
CA VAL A 143 -11.56 4.55 5.38
C VAL A 143 -10.71 5.05 4.22
N ALA A 144 -10.53 6.37 4.14
CA ALA A 144 -9.61 7.00 3.20
C ALA A 144 -8.24 7.19 3.88
N VAL A 145 -7.17 6.89 3.14
CA VAL A 145 -5.79 6.98 3.63
C VAL A 145 -4.92 7.80 2.67
N ASP A 146 -3.75 8.23 3.11
CA ASP A 146 -2.76 8.93 2.28
C ASP A 146 -2.06 7.93 1.35
N ALA A 147 -2.63 7.76 0.15
CA ALA A 147 -2.11 6.86 -0.87
C ALA A 147 -0.70 7.27 -1.33
N ASP A 148 -0.52 8.55 -1.61
CA ASP A 148 0.73 9.09 -2.15
C ASP A 148 1.88 8.97 -1.15
N GLY A 149 1.59 9.15 0.12
CA GLY A 149 2.57 9.06 1.19
C GLY A 149 3.05 7.64 1.46
N TYR A 150 2.15 6.63 1.46
CA TYR A 150 2.42 5.37 2.15
C TYR A 150 2.06 4.10 1.36
N TYR A 151 1.46 4.18 0.14
CA TYR A 151 0.93 2.99 -0.53
C TYR A 151 1.33 2.85 -1.99
N VAL A 152 1.23 3.93 -2.78
CA VAL A 152 1.32 3.83 -4.25
C VAL A 152 2.70 4.13 -4.83
N ARG A 153 3.65 4.58 -4.01
CA ARG A 153 5.03 4.86 -4.45
C ARG A 153 5.99 3.79 -3.94
N PRO A 154 6.82 3.18 -4.81
CA PRO A 154 7.78 2.16 -4.41
C PRO A 154 8.93 2.76 -3.57
N GLY A 155 8.74 2.81 -2.27
CA GLY A 155 9.71 3.42 -1.35
C GLY A 155 9.61 2.90 0.08
N PRO A 156 10.55 3.28 0.95
CA PRO A 156 10.65 2.75 2.31
C PRO A 156 9.39 2.97 3.16
N ARG A 157 8.61 4.03 2.88
CA ARG A 157 7.38 4.35 3.63
C ARG A 157 6.24 3.34 3.44
N LEU A 158 6.34 2.41 2.49
CA LEU A 158 5.42 1.27 2.41
C LEU A 158 5.40 0.44 3.70
N ALA A 159 6.51 0.38 4.43
CA ALA A 159 6.57 -0.29 5.73
C ALA A 159 5.66 0.35 6.78
N GLU A 160 5.57 1.68 6.80
CA GLU A 160 4.64 2.43 7.65
C GLU A 160 3.19 2.20 7.19
N GLY A 161 2.95 2.10 5.88
CA GLY A 161 1.66 1.72 5.32
C GLY A 161 1.19 0.32 5.79
N VAL A 162 2.10 -0.67 5.85
CA VAL A 162 1.79 -1.99 6.44
C VAL A 162 1.39 -1.86 7.92
N ALA A 163 2.12 -1.05 8.70
CA ALA A 163 1.79 -0.82 10.10
C ALA A 163 0.43 -0.14 10.25
N GLN A 164 0.09 0.83 9.39
CA GLN A 164 -1.22 1.47 9.39
C GLN A 164 -2.33 0.47 9.06
N LEU A 165 -2.17 -0.37 8.03
CA LEU A 165 -3.15 -1.39 7.70
C LEU A 165 -3.34 -2.37 8.86
N ALA A 166 -2.26 -2.79 9.53
CA ALA A 166 -2.36 -3.66 10.71
C ALA A 166 -3.19 -3.02 11.82
N HIS A 167 -3.02 -1.72 12.08
CA HIS A 167 -3.86 -0.98 13.02
C HIS A 167 -5.32 -0.87 12.56
N LEU A 168 -5.56 -0.52 11.29
CA LEU A 168 -6.92 -0.40 10.73
C LEU A 168 -7.69 -1.74 10.77
N PHE A 169 -6.97 -2.85 10.61
CA PHE A 169 -7.58 -4.19 10.65
C PHE A 169 -7.76 -4.70 12.08
N HIS A 170 -6.83 -4.37 12.97
CA HIS A 170 -6.74 -4.91 14.33
C HIS A 170 -6.34 -3.83 15.35
N PRO A 171 -7.18 -2.79 15.58
CA PRO A 171 -6.81 -1.61 16.37
C PRO A 171 -6.46 -1.91 17.83
N GLU A 172 -6.97 -3.02 18.39
CA GLU A 172 -6.66 -3.42 19.77
C GLU A 172 -5.34 -4.20 19.90
N HIS A 173 -4.73 -4.63 18.78
CA HIS A 173 -3.55 -5.49 18.77
C HIS A 173 -2.34 -4.84 18.09
N ALA A 174 -2.56 -3.97 17.12
CA ALA A 174 -1.51 -3.24 16.44
C ALA A 174 -1.53 -1.76 16.86
N PRO A 175 -0.37 -1.16 17.20
CA PRO A 175 -0.30 0.25 17.60
C PRO A 175 -0.68 1.17 16.42
N ASP A 176 -1.31 2.31 16.74
CA ASP A 176 -1.56 3.36 15.76
C ASP A 176 -0.24 4.04 15.38
N PRO A 177 0.16 4.03 14.11
CA PRO A 177 1.36 4.73 13.65
C PRO A 177 1.16 6.25 13.52
N GLY A 178 -0.05 6.77 13.75
CA GLY A 178 -0.37 8.21 13.66
C GLY A 178 -0.39 8.74 12.22
N LEU A 179 -0.62 7.90 11.23
CA LEU A 179 -0.72 8.31 9.83
C LEU A 179 -2.12 8.81 9.48
N PRO A 180 -2.25 9.70 8.47
CA PRO A 180 -3.55 10.23 8.06
C PRO A 180 -4.54 9.13 7.68
N ALA A 181 -5.72 9.13 8.31
CA ALA A 181 -6.83 8.25 8.00
C ALA A 181 -8.16 8.96 8.31
N ILE A 182 -9.14 8.87 7.42
CA ILE A 182 -10.44 9.51 7.55
C ILE A 182 -11.52 8.45 7.38
N ALA A 183 -12.26 8.16 8.45
CA ALA A 183 -13.41 7.27 8.36
C ALA A 183 -14.50 7.90 7.48
N LEU A 184 -15.05 7.09 6.58
CA LEU A 184 -16.14 7.48 5.70
C LEU A 184 -17.44 6.98 6.33
N GLY A 185 -18.40 7.88 6.47
CA GLY A 185 -19.71 7.62 7.10
C GLY A 185 -20.73 7.03 6.14
#